data_20d29ebea961ea6b1ede4dcc69d23db8
#
_entry.id   20d29ebea961ea6b1ede4dcc69d23db8
#
_cell.length_a   1.000
_cell.length_b   1.000
_cell.length_c   1.000
_cell.angle_alpha   90.00
_cell.angle_beta   90.00
_cell.angle_gamma   90.00
#
_symmetry.space_group_name_H-M   'P 1'
#
loop_
_entity.id
_entity.type
_entity.pdbx_description
1 polymer ?
#
loop_
_entity_poly.entity_id
_entity_poly.type
_entity_poly.pdbx_seq_one_letter_code
_entity_poly.pdbx_strand_id
1 'polypeptide(L)'
;MSRYITNPNRWVIVTESYCGVLRKGVELLNETVTDLYKDFLSVYTIDGLETEILEKSNVILVGKNTATLIQKLIDDGRIIPCNKAQGYSAKVMENPWNAEKQLVVIAGSDDHGAVYGCVDFCNQYCGYHIYKCGKYLDCMTKGFFDTPFREKLPAWEQISAPDVQDRGIWTWGHTIYDYRAFFENMLRLKLNEVVIWNDYAPINADEIVNYAHELGIKLIWGFAWGWGVDCNTSAQLDDASLKQLKEQIIAKYEREYAHSNCDGIYFQSFTELHTTHIGEKLIAETVVDLVNDTAGALLDKYPDLHIQFGLHAWSVKDHTQYIAKVDPRVYIVWENCGAFPFEGEFAEVGDERNAGDLAETRKFVEKIAVLRGKDDRFGAVLKGMTALDWSTFIHQQPALIIGKRSQRFMAERTRERNRLWQFRQTNWIRHVEYVRLIVQSMLKDKDYMNIQGLVEDGMFETEISLPVAIYAETLWDCRKDGMETVQQVMKYPCVTVANL
;
A
#
# COMPACT_ATOMS: atom_id res chain seq x y z
N MET A 1 8.19 37.06 8.09
CA MET A 1 9.52 36.50 8.38
C MET A 1 9.32 35.31 9.29
N SER A 2 9.42 34.12 8.76
CA SER A 2 9.45 32.89 9.55
C SER A 2 10.73 32.92 10.37
N ARG A 3 10.65 32.93 11.69
CA ARG A 3 11.80 32.68 12.54
C ARG A 3 12.13 31.22 12.42
N TYR A 4 13.10 30.84 11.60
CA TYR A 4 13.72 29.54 11.69
C TYR A 4 14.36 29.46 13.09
N ILE A 5 13.80 28.63 13.94
CA ILE A 5 14.44 28.30 15.21
C ILE A 5 15.64 27.45 14.82
N THR A 6 16.82 27.91 15.13
CA THR A 6 18.05 27.11 14.99
C THR A 6 17.88 25.89 15.88
N ASN A 7 18.01 24.70 15.29
CA ASN A 7 17.91 23.42 16.00
C ASN A 7 18.82 23.44 17.25
N PRO A 8 18.27 23.61 18.47
CA PRO A 8 19.08 23.77 19.68
C PRO A 8 19.83 22.50 20.05
N ASN A 9 19.33 21.35 19.58
CA ASN A 9 19.87 20.03 19.91
C ASN A 9 20.86 19.54 18.84
N ARG A 10 21.05 20.31 17.78
CA ARG A 10 21.96 20.04 16.67
C ARG A 10 21.84 18.63 16.09
N TRP A 11 20.64 18.14 15.90
CA TRP A 11 20.41 16.98 15.08
C TRP A 11 20.58 17.32 13.62
N VAL A 12 21.27 16.45 12.90
CA VAL A 12 21.42 16.53 11.45
C VAL A 12 21.11 15.19 10.82
N ILE A 13 20.66 15.20 9.57
CA ILE A 13 20.48 13.98 8.77
C ILE A 13 21.71 13.87 7.86
N VAL A 14 22.32 12.68 7.84
CA VAL A 14 23.39 12.34 6.91
C VAL A 14 22.88 11.16 6.06
N THR A 15 22.92 11.32 4.75
CA THR A 15 22.42 10.30 3.83
C THR A 15 23.45 9.92 2.77
N GLU A 16 23.40 8.70 2.26
CA GLU A 16 24.26 8.21 1.17
C GLU A 16 24.11 9.07 -0.08
N SER A 17 22.86 9.33 -0.46
CA SER A 17 22.51 10.19 -1.60
C SER A 17 21.19 10.90 -1.32
N TYR A 18 20.99 12.03 -1.96
CA TYR A 18 19.74 12.80 -1.83
C TYR A 18 18.97 12.79 -3.16
N CYS A 19 18.61 11.59 -3.61
CA CYS A 19 17.87 11.38 -4.85
C CYS A 19 16.94 10.15 -4.76
N GLY A 20 16.07 10.00 -5.76
CA GLY A 20 15.16 8.86 -5.86
C GLY A 20 14.24 8.70 -4.63
N VAL A 21 13.89 7.46 -4.34
CA VAL A 21 13.00 7.10 -3.24
C VAL A 21 13.62 7.46 -1.88
N LEU A 22 14.94 7.30 -1.72
CA LEU A 22 15.64 7.64 -0.48
C LEU A 22 15.46 9.12 -0.09
N ARG A 23 15.49 10.04 -1.07
CA ARG A 23 15.19 11.45 -0.83
C ARG A 23 13.82 11.63 -0.19
N LYS A 24 12.80 10.91 -0.68
CA LYS A 24 11.42 11.00 -0.14
C LYS A 24 11.34 10.51 1.30
N GLY A 25 12.06 9.46 1.66
CA GLY A 25 12.15 9.01 3.06
C GLY A 25 12.77 10.06 3.98
N VAL A 26 13.85 10.69 3.55
CA VAL A 26 14.53 11.78 4.30
C VAL A 26 13.63 13.02 4.38
N GLU A 27 12.97 13.41 3.28
CA GLU A 27 12.01 14.52 3.26
C GLU A 27 10.87 14.26 4.25
N LEU A 28 10.25 13.07 4.21
CA LEU A 28 9.15 12.68 5.11
C LEU A 28 9.58 12.73 6.58
N LEU A 29 10.78 12.25 6.92
CA LEU A 29 11.32 12.33 8.26
C LEU A 29 11.46 13.80 8.69
N ASN A 30 12.09 14.63 7.86
CA ASN A 30 12.35 16.04 8.17
C ASN A 30 11.05 16.86 8.27
N GLU A 31 10.11 16.63 7.36
CA GLU A 31 8.77 17.25 7.40
C GLU A 31 8.02 16.87 8.67
N THR A 32 8.04 15.58 9.05
CA THR A 32 7.39 15.12 10.29
C THR A 32 7.97 15.79 11.53
N VAL A 33 9.30 15.89 11.62
CA VAL A 33 9.97 16.60 12.72
C VAL A 33 9.63 18.10 12.69
N THR A 34 9.65 18.71 11.51
CA THR A 34 9.35 20.13 11.35
C THR A 34 7.90 20.46 11.74
N ASP A 35 6.96 19.65 11.33
CA ASP A 35 5.53 19.88 11.60
C ASP A 35 5.21 19.75 13.09
N LEU A 36 5.80 18.76 13.75
CA LEU A 36 5.52 18.46 15.14
C LEU A 36 6.32 19.35 16.12
N TYR A 37 7.60 19.58 15.82
CA TYR A 37 8.52 20.25 16.76
C TYR A 37 8.98 21.62 16.29
N LYS A 38 8.57 22.07 15.09
CA LYS A 38 9.04 23.31 14.46
C LYS A 38 10.56 23.38 14.28
N ASP A 39 11.21 22.22 14.22
CA ASP A 39 12.64 22.05 14.13
C ASP A 39 13.00 21.44 12.77
N PHE A 40 13.80 22.15 11.97
CA PHE A 40 14.24 21.69 10.66
C PHE A 40 15.65 21.11 10.76
N LEU A 41 15.80 19.84 10.38
CA LEU A 41 17.08 19.15 10.42
C LEU A 41 17.87 19.42 9.13
N SER A 42 19.10 19.87 9.26
CA SER A 42 19.98 20.04 8.09
C SER A 42 20.33 18.68 7.50
N VAL A 43 20.27 18.57 6.17
CA VAL A 43 20.56 17.31 5.43
C VAL A 43 21.92 17.45 4.74
N TYR A 44 22.78 16.47 4.93
CA TYR A 44 24.09 16.35 4.32
C TYR A 44 24.19 15.02 3.56
N THR A 45 24.89 15.03 2.43
CA THR A 45 25.26 13.78 1.75
C THR A 45 26.64 13.32 2.22
N ILE A 46 26.89 12.01 2.21
CA ILE A 46 28.20 11.44 2.62
C ILE A 46 29.33 11.99 1.75
N ASP A 47 29.08 12.19 0.46
CA ASP A 47 30.03 12.82 -0.44
C ASP A 47 30.22 14.30 -0.08
N GLY A 48 31.43 14.65 0.31
CA GLY A 48 31.77 16.02 0.73
C GLY A 48 31.40 16.36 2.18
N LEU A 49 31.05 15.36 3.00
CA LEU A 49 30.74 15.55 4.41
C LEU A 49 32.01 15.91 5.20
N GLU A 50 32.00 17.08 5.86
CA GLU A 50 33.07 17.46 6.79
C GLU A 50 32.97 16.66 8.09
N THR A 51 34.07 16.07 8.56
CA THR A 51 34.14 15.30 9.81
C THR A 51 33.64 16.09 11.01
N GLU A 52 33.84 17.41 11.00
CA GLU A 52 33.38 18.32 12.05
C GLU A 52 31.87 18.27 12.29
N ILE A 53 31.06 18.00 11.25
CA ILE A 53 29.60 17.85 11.35
C ILE A 53 29.27 16.62 12.18
N LEU A 54 29.97 15.48 11.94
CA LEU A 54 29.79 14.25 12.67
C LEU A 54 30.20 14.37 14.15
N GLU A 55 31.24 15.17 14.44
CA GLU A 55 31.76 15.38 15.79
C GLU A 55 30.90 16.34 16.61
N LYS A 56 30.32 17.37 15.98
CA LYS A 56 29.59 18.42 16.68
C LYS A 56 28.09 18.20 16.80
N SER A 57 27.54 17.21 16.10
CA SER A 57 26.11 17.02 15.98
C SER A 57 25.63 15.65 16.52
N ASN A 58 24.37 15.59 16.93
CA ASN A 58 23.64 14.34 16.94
C ASN A 58 23.31 13.99 15.50
N VAL A 59 23.48 12.75 15.08
CA VAL A 59 23.39 12.35 13.68
C VAL A 59 22.29 11.30 13.48
N ILE A 60 21.46 11.50 12.47
CA ILE A 60 20.57 10.47 11.89
C ILE A 60 21.22 10.05 10.57
N LEU A 61 21.87 8.90 10.55
CA LEU A 61 22.55 8.34 9.38
C LEU A 61 21.59 7.39 8.65
N VAL A 62 21.27 7.72 7.40
CA VAL A 62 20.29 6.99 6.59
C VAL A 62 20.93 6.53 5.29
N GLY A 63 20.76 5.28 4.93
CA GLY A 63 21.24 4.73 3.65
C GLY A 63 21.12 3.23 3.56
N LYS A 64 21.64 2.67 2.48
CA LYS A 64 21.74 1.21 2.31
C LYS A 64 22.84 0.62 3.19
N ASN A 65 22.76 -0.68 3.45
CA ASN A 65 23.80 -1.45 4.13
C ASN A 65 25.21 -1.24 3.50
N THR A 66 25.25 -0.96 2.20
CA THR A 66 26.47 -0.75 1.40
C THR A 66 26.99 0.69 1.44
N ALA A 67 26.27 1.64 2.04
CA ALA A 67 26.72 3.02 2.19
C ALA A 67 27.99 3.07 3.05
N THR A 68 29.00 3.83 2.64
CA THR A 68 30.37 3.78 3.20
C THR A 68 30.40 3.88 4.73
N LEU A 69 29.67 4.82 5.33
CA LEU A 69 29.65 4.96 6.80
C LEU A 69 28.87 3.84 7.48
N ILE A 70 27.77 3.39 6.89
CA ILE A 70 26.94 2.30 7.41
C ILE A 70 27.72 0.98 7.33
N GLN A 71 28.34 0.70 6.18
CA GLN A 71 29.16 -0.51 5.98
C GLN A 71 30.27 -0.59 7.04
N LYS A 72 30.94 0.53 7.34
CA LYS A 72 31.95 0.57 8.40
C LYS A 72 31.36 0.21 9.77
N LEU A 73 30.17 0.70 10.10
CA LEU A 73 29.50 0.35 11.37
C LEU A 73 29.09 -1.13 11.42
N ILE A 74 28.75 -1.72 10.28
CA ILE A 74 28.47 -3.16 10.14
C ILE A 74 29.76 -3.96 10.34
N ASP A 75 30.84 -3.59 9.68
CA ASP A 75 32.15 -4.25 9.76
C ASP A 75 32.72 -4.18 11.19
N ASP A 76 32.49 -3.07 11.90
CA ASP A 76 32.86 -2.88 13.32
C ASP A 76 31.92 -3.64 14.29
N GLY A 77 30.91 -4.35 13.79
CA GLY A 77 29.94 -5.09 14.60
C GLY A 77 28.98 -4.24 15.43
N ARG A 78 28.85 -2.94 15.11
CA ARG A 78 28.01 -1.99 15.83
C ARG A 78 26.54 -2.06 15.45
N ILE A 79 26.23 -2.54 14.24
CA ILE A 79 24.90 -2.77 13.72
C ILE A 79 24.85 -4.12 12.99
N ILE A 80 23.76 -4.85 13.15
CA ILE A 80 23.49 -6.08 12.42
C ILE A 80 22.62 -5.75 11.21
N PRO A 81 23.06 -5.99 9.96
CA PRO A 81 22.28 -5.61 8.78
C PRO A 81 21.06 -6.51 8.59
N CYS A 82 19.95 -5.93 8.13
CA CYS A 82 18.84 -6.69 7.57
C CYS A 82 19.17 -7.07 6.12
N ASN A 83 19.02 -8.35 5.77
CA ASN A 83 19.29 -8.85 4.41
C ASN A 83 18.01 -9.21 3.63
N LYS A 84 16.82 -9.06 4.23
CA LYS A 84 15.55 -9.26 3.52
C LYS A 84 15.23 -8.03 2.69
N ALA A 85 14.74 -8.24 1.48
CA ALA A 85 14.28 -7.15 0.60
C ALA A 85 13.31 -6.22 1.33
N GLN A 86 13.42 -4.92 1.08
CA GLN A 86 12.63 -3.86 1.72
C GLN A 86 12.79 -3.80 3.25
N GLY A 87 13.74 -4.54 3.81
CA GLY A 87 14.01 -4.56 5.24
C GLY A 87 15.02 -3.51 5.66
N TYR A 88 15.07 -3.23 6.95
CA TYR A 88 16.02 -2.31 7.54
C TYR A 88 16.47 -2.76 8.92
N SER A 89 17.61 -2.22 9.33
CA SER A 89 18.08 -2.22 10.72
C SER A 89 18.17 -0.79 11.21
N ALA A 90 17.66 -0.55 12.41
CA ALA A 90 17.75 0.76 13.05
C ALA A 90 18.31 0.62 14.46
N LYS A 91 19.17 1.57 14.85
CA LYS A 91 19.77 1.58 16.18
C LYS A 91 20.13 2.98 16.63
N VAL A 92 19.82 3.29 17.89
CA VAL A 92 20.34 4.47 18.60
C VAL A 92 21.54 4.05 19.43
N MET A 93 22.67 4.74 19.25
CA MET A 93 23.92 4.46 19.96
C MET A 93 24.71 5.74 20.28
N GLU A 94 25.77 5.61 21.03
CA GLU A 94 26.75 6.68 21.16
C GLU A 94 27.37 7.00 19.80
N ASN A 95 27.52 8.29 19.48
CA ASN A 95 28.15 8.69 18.26
C ASN A 95 29.65 8.32 18.29
N PRO A 96 30.16 7.46 17.37
CA PRO A 96 31.54 6.99 17.37
C PRO A 96 32.57 8.09 17.12
N TRP A 97 32.15 9.25 16.64
CA TRP A 97 33.02 10.44 16.42
C TRP A 97 33.01 11.37 17.63
N ASN A 98 32.00 11.30 18.51
CA ASN A 98 31.94 12.05 19.75
C ASN A 98 30.98 11.40 20.73
N ALA A 99 31.48 10.79 21.79
CA ALA A 99 30.69 10.03 22.79
C ALA A 99 29.66 10.90 23.56
N GLU A 100 29.79 12.24 23.54
CA GLU A 100 28.79 13.14 24.15
C GLU A 100 27.52 13.28 23.28
N LYS A 101 27.57 12.83 22.03
CA LYS A 101 26.50 12.89 21.04
C LYS A 101 25.90 11.52 20.79
N GLN A 102 24.73 11.52 20.14
CA GLN A 102 24.06 10.29 19.72
C GLN A 102 24.13 10.11 18.21
N LEU A 103 24.17 8.85 17.81
CA LEU A 103 24.01 8.40 16.44
C LEU A 103 22.76 7.53 16.34
N VAL A 104 21.87 7.87 15.44
CA VAL A 104 20.81 6.98 14.94
C VAL A 104 21.27 6.43 13.61
N VAL A 105 21.31 5.12 13.45
CA VAL A 105 21.59 4.49 12.17
C VAL A 105 20.29 3.88 11.65
N ILE A 106 19.97 4.15 10.39
CA ILE A 106 18.88 3.54 9.62
C ILE A 106 19.53 2.93 8.38
N ALA A 107 19.73 1.62 8.41
CA ALA A 107 20.44 0.86 7.40
C ALA A 107 19.46 -0.05 6.63
N GLY A 108 19.09 0.31 5.41
CA GLY A 108 18.22 -0.49 4.55
C GLY A 108 18.96 -1.59 3.79
N SER A 109 18.31 -2.72 3.56
CA SER A 109 18.79 -3.72 2.60
C SER A 109 18.80 -3.16 1.17
N ASP A 110 17.90 -2.23 0.91
CA ASP A 110 17.71 -1.47 -0.33
C ASP A 110 17.18 -0.06 -0.01
N ASP A 111 16.91 0.74 -1.04
CA ASP A 111 16.41 2.11 -0.85
C ASP A 111 15.04 2.13 -0.15
N HIS A 112 14.15 1.18 -0.46
CA HIS A 112 12.85 1.07 0.20
C HIS A 112 13.00 0.73 1.70
N GLY A 113 13.90 -0.21 2.04
CA GLY A 113 14.19 -0.52 3.44
C GLY A 113 14.66 0.70 4.22
N ALA A 114 15.56 1.51 3.65
CA ALA A 114 16.02 2.74 4.30
C ALA A 114 14.86 3.74 4.51
N VAL A 115 13.98 3.89 3.52
CA VAL A 115 12.78 4.75 3.62
C VAL A 115 11.84 4.26 4.71
N TYR A 116 11.57 2.94 4.77
CA TYR A 116 10.69 2.37 5.80
C TYR A 116 11.29 2.49 7.20
N GLY A 117 12.61 2.45 7.31
CA GLY A 117 13.30 2.80 8.55
C GLY A 117 13.09 4.26 8.97
N CYS A 118 13.06 5.21 8.01
CA CYS A 118 12.69 6.61 8.28
C CYS A 118 11.24 6.74 8.76
N VAL A 119 10.31 6.00 8.15
CA VAL A 119 8.90 5.96 8.59
C VAL A 119 8.82 5.46 10.04
N ASP A 120 9.48 4.35 10.34
CA ASP A 120 9.42 3.79 11.70
C ASP A 120 10.19 4.63 12.73
N PHE A 121 11.21 5.37 12.32
CA PHE A 121 11.80 6.43 13.15
C PHE A 121 10.76 7.49 13.54
N CYS A 122 9.95 7.95 12.59
CA CYS A 122 8.87 8.89 12.87
C CYS A 122 7.82 8.26 13.80
N ASN A 123 7.44 7.01 13.56
CA ASN A 123 6.48 6.29 14.40
C ASN A 123 7.01 6.11 15.84
N GLN A 124 8.32 5.90 16.01
CA GLN A 124 8.96 5.68 17.31
C GLN A 124 9.13 6.97 18.11
N TYR A 125 9.52 8.06 17.45
CA TYR A 125 9.97 9.26 18.16
C TYR A 125 9.10 10.49 17.95
N CYS A 126 8.29 10.52 16.89
CA CYS A 126 7.41 11.63 16.56
C CYS A 126 5.96 11.35 16.87
N GLY A 127 5.64 10.17 17.42
CA GLY A 127 4.28 9.82 17.82
C GLY A 127 3.80 10.62 19.02
N TYR A 128 2.57 11.10 18.94
CA TYR A 128 1.91 11.70 20.08
C TYR A 128 1.19 10.65 20.90
N HIS A 129 1.40 10.69 22.21
CA HIS A 129 0.59 9.94 23.16
C HIS A 129 -0.79 10.60 23.43
N ILE A 130 -1.16 11.58 22.61
CA ILE A 130 -2.45 12.28 22.73
C ILE A 130 -3.29 11.88 21.53
N TYR A 131 -4.42 11.27 21.81
CA TYR A 131 -5.41 10.95 20.81
C TYR A 131 -5.79 12.22 20.03
N LYS A 132 -5.55 12.21 18.71
CA LYS A 132 -6.04 13.27 17.85
C LYS A 132 -7.55 13.14 17.73
N CYS A 133 -8.28 13.75 18.64
CA CYS A 133 -9.72 13.89 18.53
C CYS A 133 -10.07 15.00 17.54
N GLY A 134 -9.85 14.75 16.24
CA GLY A 134 -10.22 15.67 15.18
C GLY A 134 -9.47 17.01 15.17
N LYS A 135 -9.73 17.82 14.16
CA LYS A 135 -9.09 19.13 13.92
C LYS A 135 -9.18 20.13 15.07
N TYR A 136 -10.11 19.96 16.00
CA TYR A 136 -10.26 20.86 17.14
C TYR A 136 -9.12 20.71 18.16
N LEU A 137 -8.70 19.50 18.43
CA LEU A 137 -7.53 19.26 19.29
C LEU A 137 -6.21 19.64 18.61
N ASP A 138 -6.13 19.51 17.29
CA ASP A 138 -4.99 20.00 16.51
C ASP A 138 -4.76 21.50 16.72
N CYS A 139 -5.81 22.31 16.79
CA CYS A 139 -5.69 23.74 17.07
C CYS A 139 -5.29 24.03 18.51
N MET A 140 -5.72 23.24 19.47
CA MET A 140 -5.36 23.42 20.88
C MET A 140 -3.95 22.88 21.21
N THR A 141 -3.56 21.80 20.57
CA THR A 141 -2.23 21.19 20.82
C THR A 141 -1.10 21.96 20.13
N LYS A 142 -1.34 22.58 18.98
CA LYS A 142 -0.34 23.47 18.31
C LYS A 142 0.14 24.64 19.17
N GLY A 143 -0.63 25.08 20.15
CA GLY A 143 -0.25 26.13 21.09
C GLY A 143 0.48 25.63 22.34
N PHE A 144 0.42 24.34 22.64
CA PHE A 144 0.97 23.77 23.89
C PHE A 144 2.34 23.11 23.72
N PHE A 145 2.77 22.81 22.48
CA PHE A 145 3.96 22.00 22.24
C PHE A 145 4.99 22.68 21.33
N ASP A 146 5.36 23.91 21.63
CA ASP A 146 6.61 24.53 21.12
C ASP A 146 7.84 23.90 21.83
N THR A 147 7.83 22.57 21.97
CA THR A 147 8.98 21.85 22.48
C THR A 147 9.87 21.47 21.30
N PRO A 148 11.17 21.79 21.36
CA PRO A 148 12.11 21.38 20.32
C PRO A 148 12.21 19.85 20.28
N PHE A 149 12.63 19.33 19.13
CA PHE A 149 12.94 17.90 19.00
C PHE A 149 13.95 17.47 20.08
N ARG A 150 13.76 16.32 20.64
CA ARG A 150 14.47 15.84 21.84
C ARG A 150 16.00 15.89 21.67
N GLU A 151 16.71 16.36 22.67
CA GLU A 151 18.18 16.35 22.67
C GLU A 151 18.74 14.93 22.73
N LYS A 152 18.11 14.05 23.52
CA LYS A 152 18.47 12.64 23.63
C LYS A 152 17.26 11.77 23.32
N LEU A 153 17.47 10.82 22.41
CA LEU A 153 16.49 9.81 22.07
C LEU A 153 16.63 8.58 22.99
N PRO A 154 15.53 7.99 23.45
CA PRO A 154 15.55 6.68 24.11
C PRO A 154 16.18 5.61 23.21
N ALA A 155 16.65 4.53 23.84
CA ALA A 155 17.19 3.40 23.11
C ALA A 155 16.16 2.83 22.12
N TRP A 156 16.63 2.52 20.92
CA TRP A 156 15.89 1.81 19.89
C TRP A 156 16.84 0.90 19.16
N GLU A 157 16.51 -0.36 19.07
CA GLU A 157 17.21 -1.34 18.26
C GLU A 157 16.18 -2.25 17.61
N GLN A 158 16.15 -2.29 16.29
CA GLN A 158 15.15 -3.03 15.52
C GLN A 158 15.76 -3.55 14.24
N ILE A 159 15.42 -4.80 13.90
CA ILE A 159 15.59 -5.37 12.57
C ILE A 159 14.22 -5.75 12.09
N SER A 160 13.80 -5.20 10.95
CA SER A 160 12.44 -5.34 10.46
C SER A 160 12.39 -5.48 8.95
N ALA A 161 11.49 -6.30 8.46
CA ALA A 161 11.22 -6.49 7.04
C ALA A 161 9.77 -6.95 6.85
N PRO A 162 9.13 -6.65 5.72
CA PRO A 162 7.75 -7.03 5.49
C PRO A 162 7.59 -8.54 5.35
N ASP A 163 6.46 -9.07 5.88
CA ASP A 163 6.03 -10.43 5.61
C ASP A 163 5.37 -10.54 4.22
N VAL A 164 4.65 -9.49 3.78
CA VAL A 164 4.06 -9.38 2.44
C VAL A 164 4.91 -8.43 1.60
N GLN A 165 5.36 -8.87 0.42
CA GLN A 165 6.28 -8.11 -0.42
C GLN A 165 5.62 -6.94 -1.14
N ASP A 166 4.50 -7.18 -1.83
CA ASP A 166 3.70 -6.12 -2.46
C ASP A 166 2.45 -5.86 -1.63
N ARG A 167 2.42 -4.68 -1.04
CA ARG A 167 1.40 -4.23 -0.08
C ARG A 167 0.73 -3.01 -0.66
N GLY A 168 -0.54 -3.13 -0.98
CA GLY A 168 -1.14 -2.08 -1.77
C GLY A 168 -2.54 -1.66 -1.35
N ILE A 169 -3.02 -0.66 -2.08
CA ILE A 169 -4.40 -0.21 -2.06
C ILE A 169 -5.00 -0.45 -3.45
N TRP A 170 -6.18 -1.05 -3.45
CA TRP A 170 -7.03 -1.14 -4.61
C TRP A 170 -8.14 -0.10 -4.50
N THR A 171 -8.33 0.75 -5.52
CA THR A 171 -9.34 1.80 -5.47
C THR A 171 -9.82 2.22 -6.86
N TRP A 172 -10.96 2.90 -6.89
CA TRP A 172 -11.54 3.48 -8.09
C TRP A 172 -10.99 4.89 -8.33
N GLY A 173 -10.64 5.21 -9.58
CA GLY A 173 -10.05 6.51 -9.90
C GLY A 173 -10.91 7.71 -9.50
N HIS A 174 -12.23 7.58 -9.57
CA HIS A 174 -13.15 8.65 -9.18
C HIS A 174 -13.20 8.94 -7.67
N THR A 175 -12.66 8.06 -6.84
CA THR A 175 -12.59 8.24 -5.39
C THR A 175 -11.31 8.92 -4.91
N ILE A 176 -10.31 9.06 -5.77
CA ILE A 176 -9.06 9.76 -5.44
C ILE A 176 -9.24 11.25 -5.70
N TYR A 177 -9.24 12.06 -4.65
CA TYR A 177 -9.44 13.51 -4.72
C TYR A 177 -8.16 14.33 -4.66
N ASP A 178 -7.08 13.76 -4.11
CA ASP A 178 -5.71 14.30 -4.10
C ASP A 178 -4.72 13.12 -4.17
N TYR A 179 -4.26 12.78 -5.37
CA TYR A 179 -3.39 11.62 -5.55
C TYR A 179 -2.02 11.81 -4.88
N ARG A 180 -1.53 13.05 -4.71
CA ARG A 180 -0.25 13.29 -4.03
C ARG A 180 -0.35 12.94 -2.55
N ALA A 181 -1.32 13.51 -1.87
CA ALA A 181 -1.59 13.18 -0.46
C ALA A 181 -1.93 11.70 -0.27
N PHE A 182 -2.64 11.08 -1.23
CA PHE A 182 -2.96 9.66 -1.21
C PHE A 182 -1.69 8.80 -1.22
N PHE A 183 -0.76 9.04 -2.14
CA PHE A 183 0.48 8.26 -2.25
C PHE A 183 1.46 8.56 -1.12
N GLU A 184 1.55 9.79 -0.64
CA GLU A 184 2.32 10.13 0.55
C GLU A 184 1.81 9.39 1.79
N ASN A 185 0.50 9.25 1.95
CA ASN A 185 -0.08 8.47 3.03
C ASN A 185 0.15 6.96 2.86
N MET A 186 0.21 6.45 1.62
CA MET A 186 0.68 5.09 1.36
C MET A 186 2.12 4.89 1.85
N LEU A 187 3.01 5.83 1.53
CA LEU A 187 4.41 5.77 1.99
C LEU A 187 4.51 5.78 3.52
N ARG A 188 3.72 6.61 4.21
CA ARG A 188 3.64 6.65 5.69
C ARG A 188 3.17 5.34 6.31
N LEU A 189 2.50 4.50 5.53
CA LEU A 189 2.08 3.15 5.93
C LEU A 189 2.96 2.04 5.34
N LYS A 190 4.08 2.37 4.71
CA LYS A 190 4.98 1.40 4.07
C LYS A 190 4.30 0.57 2.97
N LEU A 191 3.27 1.12 2.32
CA LEU A 191 2.59 0.53 1.17
C LEU A 191 3.33 0.89 -0.12
N ASN A 192 3.42 -0.04 -1.08
CA ASN A 192 4.27 0.09 -2.25
C ASN A 192 3.61 -0.29 -3.60
N GLU A 193 2.31 -0.50 -3.61
CA GLU A 193 1.57 -0.75 -4.85
C GLU A 193 0.17 -0.12 -4.79
N VAL A 194 -0.29 0.46 -5.88
CA VAL A 194 -1.65 0.97 -6.00
C VAL A 194 -2.31 0.45 -7.26
N VAL A 195 -3.50 -0.12 -7.11
CA VAL A 195 -4.38 -0.45 -8.23
C VAL A 195 -5.45 0.62 -8.34
N ILE A 196 -5.48 1.32 -9.48
CA ILE A 196 -6.49 2.35 -9.76
C ILE A 196 -7.38 1.86 -10.88
N TRP A 197 -8.63 1.52 -10.54
CA TRP A 197 -9.59 1.15 -11.56
C TRP A 197 -10.13 2.39 -12.28
N ASN A 198 -10.03 2.41 -13.57
CA ASN A 198 -10.62 3.43 -14.40
C ASN A 198 -10.76 2.96 -15.84
N ASP A 199 -11.95 3.08 -16.42
CA ASP A 199 -12.22 2.58 -17.77
C ASP A 199 -11.52 3.40 -18.88
N TYR A 200 -11.07 4.61 -18.56
CA TYR A 200 -10.33 5.48 -19.45
C TYR A 200 -9.13 6.08 -18.74
N ALA A 201 -8.02 6.22 -19.44
CA ALA A 201 -6.86 6.89 -18.86
C ALA A 201 -7.18 8.37 -18.54
N PRO A 202 -6.83 8.85 -17.38
CA PRO A 202 -6.94 10.27 -17.08
C PRO A 202 -5.91 11.06 -17.89
N ILE A 203 -6.23 12.32 -18.23
CA ILE A 203 -5.30 13.21 -18.97
C ILE A 203 -3.96 13.35 -18.23
N ASN A 204 -3.98 13.27 -16.90
CA ASN A 204 -2.79 13.34 -16.04
C ASN A 204 -2.21 11.98 -15.66
N ALA A 205 -2.41 10.92 -16.47
CA ALA A 205 -1.92 9.57 -16.17
C ALA A 205 -0.41 9.54 -15.95
N ASP A 206 0.37 10.17 -16.84
CA ASP A 206 1.84 10.20 -16.74
C ASP A 206 2.30 10.93 -15.46
N GLU A 207 1.63 12.03 -15.09
CA GLU A 207 1.94 12.78 -13.86
C GLU A 207 1.70 11.91 -12.62
N ILE A 208 0.61 11.14 -12.62
CA ILE A 208 0.25 10.23 -11.51
C ILE A 208 1.27 9.11 -11.38
N VAL A 209 1.60 8.44 -12.49
CA VAL A 209 2.58 7.35 -12.52
C VAL A 209 3.96 7.84 -12.06
N ASN A 210 4.44 8.95 -12.62
CA ASN A 210 5.74 9.51 -12.26
C ASN A 210 5.81 9.85 -10.77
N TYR A 211 4.74 10.41 -10.20
CA TYR A 211 4.72 10.75 -8.78
C TYR A 211 4.67 9.49 -7.88
N ALA A 212 3.95 8.44 -8.29
CA ALA A 212 3.98 7.15 -7.60
C ALA A 212 5.41 6.57 -7.59
N HIS A 213 6.09 6.58 -8.73
CA HIS A 213 7.46 6.10 -8.86
C HIS A 213 8.46 6.91 -8.03
N GLU A 214 8.29 8.24 -7.90
CA GLU A 214 9.12 9.05 -7.00
C GLU A 214 9.03 8.58 -5.54
N LEU A 215 7.90 8.02 -5.14
CA LEU A 215 7.67 7.48 -3.81
C LEU A 215 7.97 5.98 -3.69
N GLY A 216 8.42 5.34 -4.78
CA GLY A 216 8.67 3.90 -4.85
C GLY A 216 7.39 3.05 -4.82
N ILE A 217 6.29 3.60 -5.30
CA ILE A 217 4.99 2.94 -5.39
C ILE A 217 4.77 2.49 -6.84
N LYS A 218 4.49 1.19 -7.03
CA LYS A 218 4.06 0.64 -8.30
C LYS A 218 2.64 1.09 -8.60
N LEU A 219 2.37 1.45 -9.85
CA LEU A 219 1.04 1.85 -10.29
C LEU A 219 0.49 0.87 -11.33
N ILE A 220 -0.68 0.32 -11.02
CA ILE A 220 -1.41 -0.67 -11.79
C ILE A 220 -2.75 -0.08 -12.24
N TRP A 221 -3.01 -0.02 -13.55
CA TRP A 221 -4.30 0.45 -14.06
C TRP A 221 -5.29 -0.71 -14.16
N GLY A 222 -6.49 -0.54 -13.59
CA GLY A 222 -7.57 -1.53 -13.63
C GLY A 222 -8.60 -1.22 -14.70
N PHE A 223 -9.00 -2.22 -15.49
CA PHE A 223 -10.13 -2.13 -16.42
C PHE A 223 -10.73 -3.50 -16.76
N ALA A 224 -11.97 -3.50 -17.27
CA ALA A 224 -12.71 -4.73 -17.51
C ALA A 224 -12.21 -5.52 -18.73
N TRP A 225 -12.15 -6.85 -18.58
CA TRP A 225 -11.97 -7.82 -19.67
C TRP A 225 -13.24 -8.68 -19.80
N GLY A 226 -14.20 -8.19 -20.58
CA GLY A 226 -15.44 -8.90 -20.85
C GLY A 226 -16.70 -8.27 -20.29
N TRP A 227 -16.57 -7.23 -19.47
CA TRP A 227 -17.66 -6.37 -19.04
C TRP A 227 -17.15 -4.92 -18.86
N GLY A 228 -18.04 -3.95 -18.78
CA GLY A 228 -17.66 -2.53 -18.68
C GLY A 228 -17.96 -1.74 -19.95
N VAL A 229 -17.54 -0.48 -20.00
CA VAL A 229 -17.98 0.47 -21.03
C VAL A 229 -17.54 0.08 -22.44
N ASP A 230 -16.28 -0.28 -22.63
CA ASP A 230 -15.70 -0.59 -23.93
C ASP A 230 -15.57 -2.09 -24.24
N CYS A 231 -15.71 -2.95 -23.26
CA CYS A 231 -15.50 -4.39 -23.38
C CYS A 231 -16.75 -5.17 -22.99
N ASN A 232 -17.90 -4.52 -22.96
CA ASN A 232 -19.15 -5.18 -22.64
C ASN A 232 -19.65 -5.99 -23.82
N THR A 233 -19.35 -7.26 -23.82
CA THR A 233 -20.04 -8.21 -24.65
C THR A 233 -21.17 -8.79 -23.83
N SER A 234 -22.39 -8.54 -24.21
CA SER A 234 -23.56 -9.12 -23.57
C SER A 234 -23.51 -10.65 -23.63
N ALA A 235 -22.71 -11.25 -22.73
CA ALA A 235 -22.67 -12.68 -22.43
C ALA A 235 -22.61 -13.64 -23.67
N GLN A 236 -21.98 -13.24 -24.77
CA GLN A 236 -21.71 -14.16 -25.87
C GLN A 236 -20.28 -14.66 -25.75
N LEU A 237 -20.13 -15.95 -25.48
CA LEU A 237 -18.82 -16.62 -25.36
C LEU A 237 -18.53 -17.52 -26.58
N ASP A 238 -19.05 -17.17 -27.76
CA ASP A 238 -18.63 -17.83 -28.99
C ASP A 238 -17.22 -17.37 -29.40
N ASP A 239 -16.54 -18.16 -30.21
CA ASP A 239 -15.14 -17.95 -30.55
C ASP A 239 -14.90 -16.63 -31.31
N ALA A 240 -15.88 -16.16 -32.09
CA ALA A 240 -15.79 -14.90 -32.80
C ALA A 240 -15.87 -13.70 -31.83
N SER A 241 -16.80 -13.76 -30.89
CA SER A 241 -16.97 -12.73 -29.86
C SER A 241 -15.76 -12.66 -28.92
N LEU A 242 -15.20 -13.81 -28.51
CA LEU A 242 -13.99 -13.87 -27.68
C LEU A 242 -12.76 -13.31 -28.41
N LYS A 243 -12.61 -13.62 -29.70
CA LYS A 243 -11.54 -13.05 -30.53
C LYS A 243 -11.68 -11.53 -30.64
N GLN A 244 -12.88 -11.03 -30.91
CA GLN A 244 -13.15 -9.59 -30.97
C GLN A 244 -12.86 -8.93 -29.63
N LEU A 245 -13.27 -9.53 -28.50
CA LEU A 245 -13.01 -9.04 -27.17
C LEU A 245 -11.50 -8.93 -26.88
N LYS A 246 -10.72 -9.97 -27.21
CA LYS A 246 -9.26 -9.92 -27.11
C LYS A 246 -8.66 -8.73 -27.87
N GLU A 247 -9.08 -8.53 -29.14
CA GLU A 247 -8.61 -7.41 -29.96
C GLU A 247 -8.97 -6.04 -29.32
N GLN A 248 -10.18 -5.93 -28.76
CA GLN A 248 -10.62 -4.71 -28.06
C GLN A 248 -9.82 -4.45 -26.79
N ILE A 249 -9.54 -5.48 -25.98
CA ILE A 249 -8.74 -5.37 -24.76
C ILE A 249 -7.32 -4.87 -25.08
N ILE A 250 -6.66 -5.49 -26.05
CA ILE A 250 -5.30 -5.10 -26.47
C ILE A 250 -5.30 -3.65 -26.99
N ALA A 251 -6.24 -3.32 -27.88
CA ALA A 251 -6.35 -1.97 -28.42
C ALA A 251 -6.66 -0.94 -27.33
N LYS A 252 -7.46 -1.30 -26.31
CA LYS A 252 -7.73 -0.43 -25.16
C LYS A 252 -6.48 -0.17 -24.35
N TYR A 253 -5.71 -1.21 -24.00
CA TYR A 253 -4.44 -1.04 -23.30
C TYR A 253 -3.49 -0.13 -24.07
N GLU A 254 -3.31 -0.36 -25.37
CA GLU A 254 -2.41 0.40 -26.21
C GLU A 254 -2.82 1.87 -26.37
N ARG A 255 -4.11 2.13 -26.46
CA ARG A 255 -4.65 3.49 -26.58
C ARG A 255 -4.61 4.27 -25.27
N GLU A 256 -4.99 3.61 -24.15
CA GLU A 256 -5.25 4.30 -22.90
C GLU A 256 -4.02 4.31 -21.98
N TYR A 257 -3.27 3.19 -21.87
CA TYR A 257 -2.36 3.01 -20.74
C TYR A 257 -0.89 2.78 -21.11
N ALA A 258 -0.61 2.22 -22.29
CA ALA A 258 0.76 1.83 -22.66
C ALA A 258 1.76 3.00 -22.69
N HIS A 259 1.29 4.23 -22.89
CA HIS A 259 2.14 5.42 -22.91
C HIS A 259 2.50 5.95 -21.51
N SER A 260 1.75 5.58 -20.47
CA SER A 260 1.91 6.14 -19.13
C SER A 260 3.08 5.56 -18.33
N ASN A 261 3.81 4.59 -18.88
CA ASN A 261 4.91 3.89 -18.19
C ASN A 261 4.49 3.28 -16.85
N CYS A 262 3.24 2.81 -16.74
CA CYS A 262 2.74 2.11 -15.56
C CYS A 262 3.41 0.75 -15.41
N ASP A 263 3.42 0.21 -14.17
CA ASP A 263 4.03 -1.08 -13.88
C ASP A 263 3.18 -2.25 -14.37
N GLY A 264 1.85 -2.06 -14.46
CA GLY A 264 0.99 -3.16 -14.85
C GLY A 264 -0.47 -2.79 -15.06
N ILE A 265 -1.24 -3.84 -15.28
CA ILE A 265 -2.70 -3.78 -15.42
C ILE A 265 -3.37 -4.80 -14.51
N TYR A 266 -4.54 -4.44 -14.01
CA TYR A 266 -5.45 -5.28 -13.26
C TYR A 266 -6.76 -5.41 -14.03
N PHE A 267 -7.33 -6.61 -14.10
CA PHE A 267 -8.60 -6.79 -14.78
C PHE A 267 -9.53 -7.76 -14.05
N GLN A 268 -10.81 -7.56 -14.24
CA GLN A 268 -11.88 -8.49 -13.91
C GLN A 268 -12.51 -9.03 -15.19
N SER A 269 -13.04 -10.23 -15.12
CA SER A 269 -13.66 -10.92 -16.24
C SER A 269 -14.99 -11.55 -15.82
N PHE A 270 -15.45 -12.57 -16.51
CA PHE A 270 -16.76 -13.24 -16.30
C PHE A 270 -16.88 -14.00 -14.97
N THR A 271 -15.80 -14.06 -14.16
CA THR A 271 -15.79 -14.86 -12.91
C THR A 271 -16.67 -14.29 -11.78
N GLU A 272 -17.16 -13.06 -11.93
CA GLU A 272 -18.10 -12.42 -11.00
C GLU A 272 -19.54 -12.93 -11.15
N LEU A 273 -19.85 -13.61 -12.24
CA LEU A 273 -21.20 -14.09 -12.50
C LEU A 273 -21.66 -15.15 -11.50
N HIS A 274 -22.96 -15.15 -11.20
CA HIS A 274 -23.61 -16.09 -10.28
C HIS A 274 -23.96 -17.46 -10.92
N THR A 275 -23.31 -17.81 -12.01
CA THR A 275 -23.50 -19.06 -12.75
C THR A 275 -22.15 -19.64 -13.10
N THR A 276 -22.07 -20.94 -13.27
CA THR A 276 -20.85 -21.62 -13.73
C THR A 276 -20.77 -21.71 -15.25
N HIS A 277 -21.87 -21.46 -15.96
CA HIS A 277 -21.94 -21.55 -17.41
C HIS A 277 -22.58 -20.31 -18.03
N ILE A 278 -22.16 -20.00 -19.26
CA ILE A 278 -22.85 -19.10 -20.17
C ILE A 278 -23.20 -19.92 -21.41
N GLY A 279 -24.50 -20.16 -21.62
CA GLY A 279 -24.96 -21.17 -22.57
C GLY A 279 -24.43 -22.56 -22.18
N GLU A 280 -23.78 -23.24 -23.13
CA GLU A 280 -23.17 -24.56 -22.91
C GLU A 280 -21.71 -24.48 -22.45
N LYS A 281 -21.10 -23.30 -22.47
CA LYS A 281 -19.67 -23.10 -22.14
C LYS A 281 -19.45 -22.89 -20.65
N LEU A 282 -18.48 -23.62 -20.08
CA LEU A 282 -18.05 -23.46 -18.71
C LEU A 282 -17.21 -22.17 -18.58
N ILE A 283 -17.62 -21.27 -17.68
CA ILE A 283 -16.95 -19.97 -17.47
C ILE A 283 -15.48 -20.17 -17.11
N ALA A 284 -15.18 -21.07 -16.18
CA ALA A 284 -13.81 -21.29 -15.72
C ALA A 284 -12.83 -21.67 -16.85
N GLU A 285 -13.27 -22.48 -17.82
CA GLU A 285 -12.46 -22.88 -18.96
C GLU A 285 -12.31 -21.72 -19.95
N THR A 286 -13.44 -21.13 -20.33
CA THR A 286 -13.47 -20.04 -21.33
C THR A 286 -12.69 -18.81 -20.90
N VAL A 287 -12.76 -18.46 -19.60
CA VAL A 287 -12.01 -17.31 -19.06
C VAL A 287 -10.51 -17.59 -19.08
N VAL A 288 -10.08 -18.81 -18.74
CA VAL A 288 -8.65 -19.15 -18.78
C VAL A 288 -8.09 -19.07 -20.19
N ASP A 289 -8.83 -19.54 -21.20
CA ASP A 289 -8.43 -19.46 -22.59
C ASP A 289 -8.30 -17.98 -23.03
N LEU A 290 -9.32 -17.15 -22.73
CA LEU A 290 -9.29 -15.71 -23.02
C LEU A 290 -8.11 -15.01 -22.32
N VAL A 291 -7.89 -15.31 -21.04
CA VAL A 291 -6.80 -14.70 -20.26
C VAL A 291 -5.45 -15.09 -20.83
N ASN A 292 -5.21 -16.36 -21.09
CA ASN A 292 -3.94 -16.84 -21.64
C ASN A 292 -3.64 -16.25 -23.02
N ASP A 293 -4.64 -16.26 -23.89
CA ASP A 293 -4.51 -15.71 -25.24
C ASP A 293 -4.25 -14.20 -25.24
N THR A 294 -4.93 -13.46 -24.38
CA THR A 294 -4.83 -12.00 -24.33
C THR A 294 -3.55 -11.58 -23.61
N ALA A 295 -3.28 -12.17 -22.44
CA ALA A 295 -2.08 -11.89 -21.67
C ALA A 295 -0.81 -12.31 -22.44
N GLY A 296 -0.84 -13.46 -23.13
CA GLY A 296 0.27 -13.89 -23.98
C GLY A 296 0.61 -12.83 -25.05
N ALA A 297 -0.40 -12.35 -25.76
CA ALA A 297 -0.20 -11.33 -26.81
C ALA A 297 0.31 -9.98 -26.23
N LEU A 298 -0.14 -9.59 -25.03
CA LEU A 298 0.36 -8.39 -24.37
C LEU A 298 1.80 -8.57 -23.90
N LEU A 299 2.14 -9.70 -23.28
CA LEU A 299 3.46 -9.98 -22.74
C LEU A 299 4.52 -10.21 -23.83
N ASP A 300 4.12 -10.68 -25.00
CA ASP A 300 5.02 -10.76 -26.17
C ASP A 300 5.46 -9.38 -26.65
N LYS A 301 4.62 -8.36 -26.48
CA LYS A 301 4.91 -6.98 -26.87
C LYS A 301 5.46 -6.13 -25.73
N TYR A 302 5.01 -6.40 -24.50
CA TYR A 302 5.34 -5.67 -23.27
C TYR A 302 5.81 -6.66 -22.19
N PRO A 303 7.04 -7.20 -22.30
CA PRO A 303 7.50 -8.32 -21.46
C PRO A 303 7.60 -8.02 -19.96
N ASP A 304 7.74 -6.74 -19.60
CA ASP A 304 7.86 -6.28 -18.21
C ASP A 304 6.51 -5.91 -17.59
N LEU A 305 5.40 -6.02 -18.35
CA LEU A 305 4.07 -5.66 -17.88
C LEU A 305 3.58 -6.65 -16.80
N HIS A 306 3.25 -6.16 -15.62
CA HIS A 306 2.57 -6.95 -14.60
C HIS A 306 1.08 -7.08 -14.92
N ILE A 307 0.63 -8.29 -15.19
CA ILE A 307 -0.79 -8.55 -15.48
C ILE A 307 -1.41 -9.24 -14.26
N GLN A 308 -2.43 -8.61 -13.69
CA GLN A 308 -3.14 -9.09 -12.51
C GLN A 308 -4.58 -9.46 -12.86
N PHE A 309 -4.91 -10.73 -12.70
CA PHE A 309 -6.25 -11.27 -12.93
C PHE A 309 -7.05 -11.28 -11.63
N GLY A 310 -8.00 -10.36 -11.49
CA GLY A 310 -8.96 -10.30 -10.39
C GLY A 310 -9.95 -11.44 -10.47
N LEU A 311 -9.77 -12.44 -9.60
CA LEU A 311 -10.54 -13.67 -9.59
C LEU A 311 -11.64 -13.60 -8.53
N HIS A 312 -12.88 -13.43 -8.96
CA HIS A 312 -14.04 -13.73 -8.12
C HIS A 312 -14.25 -15.24 -8.06
N ALA A 313 -14.28 -15.79 -6.85
CA ALA A 313 -14.31 -17.24 -6.70
C ALA A 313 -15.63 -17.91 -7.14
N TRP A 314 -16.67 -17.16 -7.34
CA TRP A 314 -18.02 -17.69 -7.47
C TRP A 314 -18.24 -18.72 -8.58
N SER A 315 -18.06 -18.29 -9.81
CA SER A 315 -18.29 -19.17 -10.98
C SER A 315 -17.19 -20.22 -11.14
N VAL A 316 -16.10 -20.14 -10.36
CA VAL A 316 -14.90 -20.95 -10.57
C VAL A 316 -14.44 -21.76 -9.35
N LYS A 317 -15.01 -21.54 -8.15
CA LYS A 317 -14.54 -22.17 -6.90
C LYS A 317 -14.49 -23.70 -6.94
N ASP A 318 -15.44 -24.31 -7.63
CA ASP A 318 -15.53 -25.76 -7.82
C ASP A 318 -14.79 -26.26 -9.07
N HIS A 319 -14.19 -25.33 -9.83
CA HIS A 319 -13.50 -25.56 -11.09
C HIS A 319 -12.05 -25.05 -11.08
N THR A 320 -11.42 -25.02 -9.91
CA THR A 320 -10.05 -24.49 -9.73
C THR A 320 -9.00 -25.18 -10.58
N GLN A 321 -9.25 -26.43 -11.04
CA GLN A 321 -8.37 -27.13 -11.98
C GLN A 321 -8.22 -26.43 -13.34
N TYR A 322 -9.17 -25.59 -13.76
CA TYR A 322 -9.02 -24.74 -14.94
C TYR A 322 -8.20 -23.51 -14.61
N ILE A 323 -8.47 -22.86 -13.47
CA ILE A 323 -7.70 -21.70 -13.02
C ILE A 323 -6.21 -22.02 -12.85
N ALA A 324 -5.88 -23.26 -12.48
CA ALA A 324 -4.49 -23.75 -12.42
C ALA A 324 -3.77 -23.69 -13.78
N LYS A 325 -4.47 -23.55 -14.90
CA LYS A 325 -3.90 -23.45 -16.26
C LYS A 325 -3.67 -22.01 -16.72
N VAL A 326 -3.99 -21.01 -15.91
CA VAL A 326 -3.65 -19.60 -16.21
C VAL A 326 -2.14 -19.46 -16.37
N ASP A 327 -1.70 -18.73 -17.39
CA ASP A 327 -0.28 -18.47 -17.67
C ASP A 327 0.47 -18.07 -16.38
N PRO A 328 1.57 -18.73 -16.01
CA PRO A 328 2.29 -18.45 -14.78
C PRO A 328 2.87 -17.03 -14.70
N ARG A 329 2.95 -16.31 -15.82
CA ARG A 329 3.34 -14.89 -15.85
C ARG A 329 2.24 -13.96 -15.37
N VAL A 330 0.98 -14.42 -15.35
CA VAL A 330 -0.19 -13.66 -14.87
C VAL A 330 -0.37 -13.90 -13.37
N TYR A 331 -0.51 -12.83 -12.60
CA TYR A 331 -0.85 -12.90 -11.18
C TYR A 331 -2.33 -13.24 -11.03
N ILE A 332 -2.65 -14.29 -10.28
CA ILE A 332 -4.02 -14.54 -9.86
C ILE A 332 -4.26 -13.75 -8.56
N VAL A 333 -5.19 -12.81 -8.60
CA VAL A 333 -5.53 -11.97 -7.44
C VAL A 333 -6.94 -12.33 -6.99
N TRP A 334 -7.04 -13.07 -5.89
CA TRP A 334 -8.34 -13.44 -5.34
C TRP A 334 -9.05 -12.25 -4.73
N GLU A 335 -10.29 -12.02 -5.14
CA GLU A 335 -11.12 -10.97 -4.56
C GLU A 335 -12.08 -11.56 -3.51
N ASN A 336 -12.00 -10.99 -2.32
CA ASN A 336 -12.97 -11.27 -1.27
C ASN A 336 -14.20 -10.38 -1.47
N CYS A 337 -15.31 -10.95 -1.89
CA CYS A 337 -16.53 -10.26 -2.29
C CYS A 337 -17.28 -9.56 -1.14
N GLY A 338 -16.60 -8.82 -0.28
CA GLY A 338 -17.20 -7.89 0.68
C GLY A 338 -17.40 -8.41 2.10
N ALA A 339 -17.38 -9.73 2.34
CA ALA A 339 -17.62 -10.30 3.67
C ALA A 339 -16.41 -10.21 4.62
N PHE A 340 -15.23 -10.07 4.06
CA PHE A 340 -14.00 -10.05 4.81
C PHE A 340 -13.68 -8.64 5.37
N PRO A 341 -13.12 -8.50 6.55
CA PRO A 341 -12.65 -9.55 7.49
C PRO A 341 -13.70 -9.96 8.51
N PHE A 342 -14.94 -9.73 8.24
CA PHE A 342 -16.04 -9.72 9.18
C PHE A 342 -16.81 -11.03 9.08
N GLU A 343 -16.72 -11.83 10.07
CA GLU A 343 -17.36 -13.14 10.26
C GLU A 343 -18.88 -13.06 10.02
N GLY A 344 -19.32 -13.20 8.78
CA GLY A 344 -20.72 -13.25 8.40
C GLY A 344 -21.57 -11.99 8.65
N GLU A 345 -21.13 -11.09 9.52
CA GLU A 345 -21.88 -9.86 9.87
C GLU A 345 -22.00 -8.87 8.70
N PHE A 346 -21.13 -9.00 7.73
CA PHE A 346 -21.02 -8.10 6.58
C PHE A 346 -21.13 -8.83 5.24
N ALA A 347 -21.58 -10.07 5.27
CA ALA A 347 -22.00 -10.71 4.05
C ALA A 347 -23.11 -9.86 3.42
N GLU A 348 -22.96 -9.52 2.15
CA GLU A 348 -24.06 -8.91 1.42
C GLU A 348 -25.27 -9.82 1.51
N VAL A 349 -26.43 -9.23 1.72
CA VAL A 349 -27.69 -9.98 1.82
C VAL A 349 -27.86 -10.82 0.56
N GLY A 350 -27.88 -12.15 0.74
CA GLY A 350 -27.97 -13.11 -0.35
C GLY A 350 -26.64 -13.65 -0.85
N ASP A 351 -25.51 -13.21 -0.31
CA ASP A 351 -24.20 -13.78 -0.60
C ASP A 351 -23.78 -14.80 0.49
N GLU A 352 -24.54 -15.86 0.63
CA GLU A 352 -24.28 -16.98 1.56
C GLU A 352 -22.88 -17.59 1.41
N ARG A 353 -22.20 -17.30 0.32
CA ARG A 353 -20.90 -17.85 -0.08
C ARG A 353 -19.72 -17.22 0.63
N ASN A 354 -19.87 -15.95 0.96
CA ASN A 354 -18.88 -15.17 1.69
C ASN A 354 -19.25 -15.06 3.18
N ALA A 355 -20.43 -15.54 3.55
CA ALA A 355 -20.83 -15.75 4.93
C ALA A 355 -20.20 -17.01 5.53
N GLY A 356 -19.27 -17.63 4.81
CA GLY A 356 -18.50 -18.77 5.31
C GLY A 356 -17.74 -18.41 6.57
N ASP A 357 -17.63 -19.38 7.42
CA ASP A 357 -16.83 -19.27 8.63
C ASP A 357 -15.36 -19.00 8.26
N LEU A 358 -14.62 -18.32 9.15
CA LEU A 358 -13.21 -18.01 8.99
C LEU A 358 -12.37 -19.27 8.63
N ALA A 359 -12.71 -20.43 9.18
CA ALA A 359 -11.99 -21.67 8.93
C ALA A 359 -12.16 -22.15 7.49
N GLU A 360 -13.33 -22.00 6.90
CA GLU A 360 -13.58 -22.34 5.48
C GLU A 360 -12.85 -21.36 4.55
N THR A 361 -12.91 -20.07 4.85
CA THR A 361 -12.17 -19.05 4.08
C THR A 361 -10.67 -19.34 4.12
N ARG A 362 -10.11 -19.66 5.29
CA ARG A 362 -8.69 -20.01 5.42
C ARG A 362 -8.31 -21.24 4.61
N LYS A 363 -9.12 -22.30 4.66
CA LYS A 363 -8.88 -23.51 3.85
C LYS A 363 -8.91 -23.22 2.34
N PHE A 364 -9.85 -22.38 1.91
CA PHE A 364 -9.93 -21.99 0.50
C PHE A 364 -8.71 -21.20 0.07
N VAL A 365 -8.30 -20.20 0.88
CA VAL A 365 -7.12 -19.35 0.61
C VAL A 365 -5.84 -20.18 0.59
N GLU A 366 -5.63 -21.06 1.56
CA GLU A 366 -4.47 -21.97 1.59
C GLU A 366 -4.40 -22.85 0.34
N LYS A 367 -5.55 -23.31 -0.17
CA LYS A 367 -5.62 -24.11 -1.40
C LYS A 367 -5.30 -23.28 -2.65
N ILE A 368 -5.93 -22.10 -2.78
CA ILE A 368 -5.83 -21.30 -4.02
C ILE A 368 -4.47 -20.60 -4.13
N ALA A 369 -3.87 -20.18 -3.02
CA ALA A 369 -2.58 -19.51 -3.01
C ALA A 369 -1.45 -20.37 -3.59
N VAL A 370 -1.52 -21.68 -3.49
CA VAL A 370 -0.54 -22.62 -4.02
C VAL A 370 -1.05 -23.42 -5.22
N LEU A 371 -2.13 -22.97 -5.85
CA LEU A 371 -2.81 -23.69 -6.94
C LEU A 371 -1.87 -24.05 -8.10
N ARG A 372 -0.92 -23.18 -8.43
CA ARG A 372 0.13 -23.38 -9.45
C ARG A 372 1.52 -23.64 -8.85
N GLY A 373 1.58 -23.91 -7.54
CA GLY A 373 2.82 -24.15 -6.78
C GLY A 373 3.15 -23.02 -5.78
N LYS A 374 4.14 -23.25 -4.94
CA LYS A 374 4.52 -22.32 -3.88
C LYS A 374 5.19 -21.03 -4.41
N ASP A 375 5.87 -21.12 -5.54
CA ASP A 375 6.55 -19.99 -6.20
C ASP A 375 5.60 -19.20 -7.11
N ASP A 376 4.30 -19.55 -7.09
CA ASP A 376 3.28 -18.92 -7.92
C ASP A 376 3.10 -17.45 -7.59
N ARG A 377 2.77 -16.68 -8.62
CA ARG A 377 2.38 -15.28 -8.52
C ARG A 377 0.91 -15.20 -8.10
N PHE A 378 0.68 -15.11 -6.80
CA PHE A 378 -0.64 -15.03 -6.20
C PHE A 378 -0.80 -13.76 -5.38
N GLY A 379 -1.99 -13.20 -5.39
CA GLY A 379 -2.36 -12.04 -4.60
C GLY A 379 -3.81 -12.11 -4.12
N ALA A 380 -4.20 -11.11 -3.36
CA ALA A 380 -5.58 -10.96 -2.90
C ALA A 380 -5.98 -9.49 -2.75
N VAL A 381 -7.29 -9.21 -2.90
CA VAL A 381 -7.90 -7.94 -2.51
C VAL A 381 -8.72 -8.17 -1.25
N LEU A 382 -8.29 -7.59 -0.14
CA LEU A 382 -9.03 -7.61 1.12
C LEU A 382 -10.00 -6.43 1.16
N LYS A 383 -11.26 -6.71 1.47
CA LYS A 383 -12.35 -5.72 1.53
C LYS A 383 -12.72 -5.36 2.97
N GLY A 384 -13.68 -4.49 3.17
CA GLY A 384 -14.20 -4.14 4.49
C GLY A 384 -13.63 -2.88 5.13
N MET A 385 -12.67 -2.19 4.51
CA MET A 385 -12.15 -0.93 5.03
C MET A 385 -13.05 0.25 4.73
N THR A 386 -13.88 0.15 3.71
CA THR A 386 -14.83 1.20 3.31
C THR A 386 -16.13 0.59 2.81
N ALA A 387 -17.13 1.42 2.53
CA ALA A 387 -18.34 1.02 1.84
C ALA A 387 -18.62 2.00 0.70
N LEU A 388 -18.71 1.47 -0.50
CA LEU A 388 -19.19 2.21 -1.66
C LEU A 388 -20.69 1.94 -1.82
N ASP A 389 -21.47 3.00 -2.04
CA ASP A 389 -22.85 2.85 -2.48
C ASP A 389 -22.83 2.62 -4.00
N TRP A 390 -22.92 1.38 -4.41
CA TRP A 390 -22.91 0.98 -5.82
C TRP A 390 -24.04 1.58 -6.64
N SER A 391 -25.15 1.98 -5.99
CA SER A 391 -26.25 2.66 -6.68
C SER A 391 -25.87 4.07 -7.14
N THR A 392 -24.86 4.66 -6.54
CA THR A 392 -24.33 5.99 -6.89
C THR A 392 -23.03 5.92 -7.69
N PHE A 393 -22.58 4.74 -8.05
CA PHE A 393 -21.37 4.56 -8.86
C PHE A 393 -21.60 5.12 -10.28
N ILE A 394 -20.72 6.01 -10.71
CA ILE A 394 -20.75 6.63 -12.03
C ILE A 394 -19.42 6.39 -12.71
N HIS A 395 -19.44 5.66 -13.82
CA HIS A 395 -18.27 5.55 -14.69
C HIS A 395 -17.87 6.92 -15.21
N GLN A 396 -16.60 7.27 -15.04
CA GLN A 396 -16.09 8.53 -15.55
C GLN A 396 -15.92 8.43 -17.07
N GLN A 397 -16.41 9.43 -17.75
CA GLN A 397 -16.27 9.56 -19.21
C GLN A 397 -15.02 10.40 -19.56
N PRO A 398 -14.38 10.16 -20.72
CA PRO A 398 -13.31 11.02 -21.17
C PRO A 398 -13.85 12.43 -21.56
N ALA A 399 -13.11 13.52 -21.47
CA ALA A 399 -11.75 13.57 -20.91
C ALA A 399 -11.83 13.87 -19.41
N LEU A 400 -11.07 13.15 -18.60
CA LEU A 400 -11.10 13.27 -17.15
C LEU A 400 -9.71 13.53 -16.58
N ILE A 401 -9.68 14.12 -15.38
CA ILE A 401 -8.50 14.28 -14.53
C ILE A 401 -8.84 13.69 -13.17
N ILE A 402 -7.99 12.85 -12.63
CA ILE A 402 -8.17 12.29 -11.29
C ILE A 402 -7.21 12.92 -10.27
N GLY A 403 -7.60 12.89 -9.00
CA GLY A 403 -6.77 13.32 -7.89
C GLY A 403 -6.46 14.82 -7.87
N LYS A 404 -7.35 15.67 -8.41
CA LYS A 404 -7.22 17.14 -8.37
C LYS A 404 -8.57 17.78 -8.00
N ARG A 405 -8.86 17.87 -6.71
CA ARG A 405 -10.07 18.49 -6.19
C ARG A 405 -9.73 19.61 -5.22
N SER A 406 -10.66 20.56 -5.03
CA SER A 406 -10.46 21.65 -4.09
C SER A 406 -10.48 21.14 -2.64
N GLN A 407 -9.71 21.78 -1.77
CA GLN A 407 -9.73 21.47 -0.33
C GLN A 407 -11.13 21.58 0.29
N ARG A 408 -11.96 22.51 -0.21
CA ARG A 408 -13.35 22.62 0.23
C ARG A 408 -14.14 21.36 -0.09
N PHE A 409 -14.03 20.86 -1.31
CA PHE A 409 -14.70 19.63 -1.73
C PHE A 409 -14.25 18.44 -0.86
N MET A 410 -12.94 18.30 -0.62
CA MET A 410 -12.39 17.25 0.22
C MET A 410 -12.89 17.35 1.67
N ALA A 411 -12.94 18.56 2.24
CA ALA A 411 -13.44 18.77 3.60
C ALA A 411 -14.93 18.48 3.74
N GLU A 412 -15.73 18.78 2.73
CA GLU A 412 -17.17 18.45 2.71
C GLU A 412 -17.34 16.91 2.64
N ARG A 413 -16.60 16.24 1.79
CA ARG A 413 -16.64 14.79 1.63
C ARG A 413 -16.18 14.06 2.89
N THR A 414 -15.11 14.53 3.53
CA THR A 414 -14.63 14.00 4.81
C THR A 414 -15.71 14.02 5.89
N ARG A 415 -16.46 15.14 6.00
CA ARG A 415 -17.55 15.24 6.98
C ARG A 415 -18.68 14.26 6.72
N GLU A 416 -19.04 14.04 5.47
CA GLU A 416 -20.10 13.09 5.08
C GLU A 416 -19.72 11.66 5.46
N ARG A 417 -18.43 11.30 5.35
CA ARG A 417 -17.94 9.93 5.55
C ARG A 417 -17.49 9.61 6.97
N ASN A 418 -17.38 10.60 7.83
CA ASN A 418 -16.81 10.42 9.17
C ASN A 418 -17.53 9.34 10.01
N ARG A 419 -18.87 9.26 9.95
CA ARG A 419 -19.64 8.23 10.66
C ARG A 419 -19.37 6.83 10.14
N LEU A 420 -19.17 6.67 8.85
CA LEU A 420 -18.85 5.41 8.23
C LEU A 420 -17.49 4.90 8.71
N TRP A 421 -16.49 5.79 8.78
CA TRP A 421 -15.17 5.45 9.28
C TRP A 421 -15.18 5.06 10.75
N GLN A 422 -15.98 5.73 11.59
CA GLN A 422 -16.16 5.33 13.01
C GLN A 422 -16.69 3.89 13.13
N PHE A 423 -17.69 3.56 12.33
CA PHE A 423 -18.24 2.21 12.29
C PHE A 423 -17.19 1.19 11.83
N ARG A 424 -16.49 1.47 10.74
CA ARG A 424 -15.44 0.59 10.20
C ARG A 424 -14.30 0.40 11.19
N GLN A 425 -13.88 1.45 11.88
CA GLN A 425 -12.86 1.37 12.93
C GLN A 425 -13.24 0.38 14.03
N THR A 426 -14.45 0.46 14.54
CA THR A 426 -14.94 -0.45 15.60
C THR A 426 -14.88 -1.89 15.12
N ASN A 427 -15.31 -2.15 13.88
CA ASN A 427 -15.30 -3.48 13.31
C ASN A 427 -13.89 -4.02 13.10
N TRP A 428 -12.97 -3.19 12.59
CA TRP A 428 -11.57 -3.60 12.40
C TRP A 428 -10.86 -3.90 13.71
N ILE A 429 -11.09 -3.11 14.77
CA ILE A 429 -10.54 -3.41 16.10
C ILE A 429 -11.09 -4.75 16.62
N ARG A 430 -12.40 -4.97 16.49
CA ARG A 430 -13.06 -6.19 16.95
C ARG A 430 -12.58 -7.45 16.21
N HIS A 431 -12.28 -7.35 14.94
CA HIS A 431 -11.99 -8.48 14.06
C HIS A 431 -10.53 -8.51 13.53
N VAL A 432 -9.62 -7.77 14.15
CA VAL A 432 -8.23 -7.70 13.69
C VAL A 432 -7.54 -9.07 13.61
N GLU A 433 -7.88 -9.99 14.51
CA GLU A 433 -7.35 -11.36 14.48
C GLU A 433 -7.76 -12.12 13.21
N TYR A 434 -8.94 -11.87 12.68
CA TYR A 434 -9.38 -12.53 11.43
C TYR A 434 -8.55 -12.05 10.24
N VAL A 435 -8.26 -10.75 10.16
CA VAL A 435 -7.36 -10.19 9.14
C VAL A 435 -6.00 -10.86 9.21
N ARG A 436 -5.41 -10.90 10.40
CA ARG A 436 -4.12 -11.51 10.67
C ARG A 436 -4.06 -12.97 10.25
N LEU A 437 -5.04 -13.76 10.66
CA LEU A 437 -5.11 -15.20 10.36
C LEU A 437 -5.30 -15.49 8.87
N ILE A 438 -6.04 -14.64 8.14
CA ILE A 438 -6.17 -14.79 6.68
C ILE A 438 -4.84 -14.46 5.99
N VAL A 439 -4.18 -13.37 6.36
CA VAL A 439 -2.85 -13.03 5.82
C VAL A 439 -1.85 -14.15 6.07
N GLN A 440 -1.83 -14.72 7.28
CA GLN A 440 -0.97 -15.87 7.59
C GLN A 440 -1.31 -17.11 6.73
N SER A 441 -2.60 -17.34 6.46
CA SER A 441 -3.03 -18.46 5.59
C SER A 441 -2.60 -18.24 4.14
N MET A 442 -2.62 -16.99 3.65
CA MET A 442 -2.12 -16.64 2.32
C MET A 442 -0.60 -16.86 2.19
N LEU A 443 0.15 -16.54 3.25
CA LEU A 443 1.61 -16.66 3.28
C LEU A 443 2.11 -18.08 3.54
N LYS A 444 1.20 -18.98 3.95
CA LYS A 444 1.56 -20.37 4.21
C LYS A 444 2.15 -21.02 2.94
N ASP A 445 3.35 -21.53 3.08
CA ASP A 445 4.08 -22.19 1.99
C ASP A 445 4.36 -21.26 0.76
N LYS A 446 4.44 -19.93 0.98
CA LYS A 446 4.71 -18.93 -0.04
C LYS A 446 5.94 -18.08 0.29
N ASP A 447 6.75 -17.82 -0.73
CA ASP A 447 7.90 -16.91 -0.63
C ASP A 447 7.57 -15.48 -1.07
N TYR A 448 6.49 -15.31 -1.82
CA TYR A 448 6.01 -14.02 -2.33
C TYR A 448 4.50 -13.92 -2.25
N MET A 449 4.02 -12.73 -1.89
CA MET A 449 2.60 -12.40 -1.85
C MET A 449 2.38 -10.94 -2.23
N ASN A 450 1.28 -10.71 -2.98
CA ASN A 450 0.73 -9.40 -3.29
C ASN A 450 -0.64 -9.27 -2.60
N ILE A 451 -0.78 -8.30 -1.71
CA ILE A 451 -2.07 -8.07 -1.03
C ILE A 451 -2.47 -6.62 -1.17
N GLN A 452 -3.66 -6.42 -1.73
CA GLN A 452 -4.31 -5.14 -1.91
C GLN A 452 -5.44 -4.97 -0.89
N GLY A 453 -5.63 -3.76 -0.37
CA GLY A 453 -6.77 -3.43 0.46
C GLY A 453 -7.74 -2.53 -0.29
N LEU A 454 -9.02 -2.87 -0.32
CA LEU A 454 -10.03 -2.04 -0.96
C LEU A 454 -10.33 -0.81 -0.11
N VAL A 455 -9.81 0.35 -0.55
CA VAL A 455 -10.05 1.66 0.08
C VAL A 455 -10.75 2.58 -0.92
N GLU A 456 -11.96 2.91 -0.65
CA GLU A 456 -12.83 3.70 -1.53
C GLU A 456 -13.32 4.96 -0.82
N ASP A 457 -13.79 5.89 -1.63
CA ASP A 457 -14.61 7.01 -1.22
C ASP A 457 -13.93 8.12 -0.39
N GLY A 458 -12.66 8.40 -0.73
CA GLY A 458 -12.09 9.72 -0.57
C GLY A 458 -11.83 10.22 0.84
N MET A 459 -11.28 9.36 1.68
CA MET A 459 -10.86 9.77 3.02
C MET A 459 -9.35 9.64 3.23
N PHE A 460 -8.72 8.73 2.51
CA PHE A 460 -7.34 8.33 2.77
C PHE A 460 -6.33 9.46 2.50
N GLU A 461 -6.61 10.36 1.55
CA GLU A 461 -5.80 11.54 1.29
C GLU A 461 -5.94 12.65 2.33
N THR A 462 -7.05 12.69 3.05
CA THR A 462 -7.27 13.71 4.09
C THR A 462 -6.77 13.28 5.45
N GLU A 463 -6.82 11.98 5.72
CA GLU A 463 -6.36 11.38 6.96
C GLU A 463 -6.14 9.87 6.81
N ILE A 464 -5.18 9.33 7.51
CA ILE A 464 -4.99 7.89 7.60
C ILE A 464 -5.88 7.36 8.71
N SER A 465 -6.99 6.71 8.36
CA SER A 465 -7.88 6.09 9.32
C SER A 465 -7.26 4.83 9.94
N LEU A 466 -7.65 4.55 11.19
CA LEU A 466 -7.14 3.39 11.92
C LEU A 466 -7.31 2.04 11.19
N PRO A 467 -8.44 1.73 10.52
CA PRO A 467 -8.57 0.50 9.74
C PRO A 467 -7.48 0.29 8.70
N VAL A 468 -7.14 1.34 7.94
CA VAL A 468 -6.11 1.25 6.90
C VAL A 468 -4.72 1.07 7.53
N ALA A 469 -4.45 1.71 8.67
CA ALA A 469 -3.20 1.53 9.40
C ALA A 469 -3.07 0.11 9.99
N ILE A 470 -4.14 -0.44 10.56
CA ILE A 470 -4.16 -1.84 11.06
C ILE A 470 -3.87 -2.80 9.89
N TYR A 471 -4.54 -2.62 8.76
CA TYR A 471 -4.32 -3.40 7.57
C TYR A 471 -2.86 -3.37 7.13
N ALA A 472 -2.29 -2.18 6.96
CA ALA A 472 -0.92 -2.01 6.50
C ALA A 472 0.12 -2.63 7.43
N GLU A 473 -0.03 -2.43 8.76
CA GLU A 473 0.88 -3.03 9.75
C GLU A 473 0.72 -4.55 9.83
N THR A 474 -0.49 -5.09 9.62
CA THR A 474 -0.71 -6.54 9.53
C THR A 474 0.03 -7.16 8.34
N LEU A 475 0.13 -6.45 7.21
CA LEU A 475 0.92 -6.91 6.07
C LEU A 475 2.42 -6.80 6.31
N TRP A 476 2.83 -5.84 7.14
CA TRP A 476 4.23 -5.67 7.52
C TRP A 476 4.70 -6.78 8.46
N ASP A 477 3.94 -7.07 9.52
CA ASP A 477 4.24 -8.15 10.48
C ASP A 477 2.96 -8.85 10.93
N CYS A 478 2.55 -9.88 10.19
CA CYS A 478 1.37 -10.68 10.51
C CYS A 478 1.57 -11.67 11.68
N ARG A 479 2.79 -11.76 12.23
CA ARG A 479 3.10 -12.63 13.38
C ARG A 479 2.73 -11.96 14.69
N LYS A 480 2.71 -10.63 14.72
CA LYS A 480 2.31 -9.83 15.88
C LYS A 480 0.85 -10.08 16.22
N ASP A 481 0.53 -10.10 17.51
CA ASP A 481 -0.85 -10.16 17.98
C ASP A 481 -1.69 -8.99 17.44
N GLY A 482 -2.96 -9.24 17.11
CA GLY A 482 -3.79 -8.23 16.48
C GLY A 482 -4.03 -7.02 17.38
N MET A 483 -4.23 -7.21 18.68
CA MET A 483 -4.40 -6.08 19.61
C MET A 483 -3.10 -5.33 19.87
N GLU A 484 -1.95 -5.99 19.82
CA GLU A 484 -0.65 -5.33 19.83
C GLU A 484 -0.48 -4.45 18.59
N THR A 485 -0.88 -4.96 17.43
CA THR A 485 -0.91 -4.18 16.16
C THR A 485 -1.79 -2.94 16.31
N VAL A 486 -3.02 -3.09 16.81
CA VAL A 486 -3.92 -1.94 17.05
C VAL A 486 -3.28 -0.91 17.99
N GLN A 487 -2.75 -1.35 19.14
CA GLN A 487 -2.11 -0.46 20.10
C GLN A 487 -0.86 0.26 19.54
N GLN A 488 -0.14 -0.40 18.66
CA GLN A 488 1.02 0.18 18.01
C GLN A 488 0.62 1.27 17.03
N VAL A 489 -0.27 0.97 16.09
CA VAL A 489 -0.64 1.94 15.03
C VAL A 489 -1.43 3.14 15.57
N MET A 490 -2.15 2.98 16.68
CA MET A 490 -2.78 4.12 17.39
C MET A 490 -1.79 5.17 17.89
N LYS A 491 -0.50 4.82 18.01
CA LYS A 491 0.57 5.74 18.43
C LYS A 491 1.25 6.45 17.26
N TYR A 492 0.98 6.04 16.03
CA TYR A 492 1.61 6.63 14.86
C TYR A 492 1.16 8.08 14.66
N PRO A 493 2.10 9.01 14.37
CA PRO A 493 1.79 10.44 14.25
C PRO A 493 0.83 10.75 13.11
N CYS A 494 0.81 9.90 12.09
CA CYS A 494 0.01 10.07 10.88
C CYS A 494 -1.40 9.46 11.00
N VAL A 495 -1.68 8.64 12.02
CA VAL A 495 -2.95 7.89 12.13
C VAL A 495 -3.99 8.69 12.90
N THR A 496 -5.17 8.78 12.32
CA THR A 496 -6.34 9.38 12.96
C THR A 496 -7.20 8.28 13.58
N VAL A 497 -7.45 8.41 14.89
CA VAL A 497 -8.38 7.55 15.61
C VAL A 497 -9.68 8.29 15.79
N ALA A 498 -10.76 7.76 15.21
CA ALA A 498 -12.09 8.33 15.42
C ALA A 498 -12.55 8.07 16.87
N ASN A 499 -13.39 8.93 17.39
CA ASN A 499 -13.96 8.73 18.71
C ASN A 499 -14.72 7.40 18.78
N LEU A 500 -14.39 6.56 19.75
CA LEU A 500 -15.04 5.29 20.04
C LEU A 500 -16.40 5.51 20.70
#